data_548df8087752730baf7d2fe878632f2a
#
_entry.id   548df8087752730baf7d2fe878632f2a
#
_cell.length_a   1.000
_cell.length_b   1.000
_cell.length_c   1.000
_cell.angle_alpha   90.00
_cell.angle_beta   90.00
_cell.angle_gamma   90.00
#
_symmetry.space_group_name_H-M   'P 1'
#
loop_
_entity.id
_entity.type
_entity.pdbx_description
1 polymer ?
#
loop_
_entity_poly.entity_id
_entity_poly.type
_entity_poly.pdbx_seq_one_letter_code
_entity_poly.pdbx_strand_id
1 'polypeptide(L)'
;MELTRLFDIIPYQISKFNKEIAFGRKEEGIWKTYSSKEVQNIIDELSLGFLEQGIQPGEKVAIISENRPEWNFIDLALQQIGVISVPMYPTITIADYAYIFDHAEVKLIFAGDQTIYDKALQASSGRKIYSFDRLSEVAHWTEVQGQGKSGDFDSLAAHKSSVKPEDLFTIIYTSGTTGRPKGVMLTHANVLSNLISVSHIMSPPIGTSKVLSFLPLCHIFERTASFCFMYMGYSVYYAENMETIGDNLKEVQPHLFNTVPRLLEKVYDKIVAKGYELTGVKKKLFFWALELGLRNDPAADMGGWYDFQLKIANKLIFSKWREALGGNILQINSGASALQPRLARVFWAAGIKVCEGYGLTETSPVVTASIGTKEEIRIGYVGKIVKDVEVKIAQDGEILVKGPNVMQGYYKEPEMTAEVIKNGWFHTGDIGVLDGRYLKITDRKKEMFKTSGGKYIAPQAMENKFKESPIIEQLIVVGADRNYPGALIVPSFDGLKEFCKRNDIAYTTDAEMIQNEKVQEKFLNEVEQFNQFFGNWEQIKRFELLDTSWGIETGELTPTMKLKRKVIMEKYADRVEALYTK
;
A
#
# COMPACT_ATOMS: atom_id res chain seq x y z
N MET A 1 -30.69 -8.76 1.60
CA MET A 1 -30.41 -7.66 0.66
C MET A 1 -29.23 -8.10 -0.20
N GLU A 2 -29.40 -8.16 -1.49
CA GLU A 2 -28.32 -8.45 -2.43
C GLU A 2 -27.57 -7.15 -2.68
N LEU A 3 -26.23 -7.19 -2.57
CA LEU A 3 -25.37 -6.04 -2.83
C LEU A 3 -25.06 -5.99 -4.33
N THR A 4 -25.41 -4.91 -4.97
CA THR A 4 -25.13 -4.68 -6.40
C THR A 4 -24.22 -3.48 -6.63
N ARG A 5 -24.17 -2.53 -5.69
CA ARG A 5 -23.37 -1.30 -5.74
C ARG A 5 -22.65 -1.10 -4.42
N LEU A 6 -21.55 -0.37 -4.43
CA LEU A 6 -20.72 -0.18 -3.23
C LEU A 6 -21.43 0.60 -2.12
N PHE A 7 -22.23 1.61 -2.46
CA PHE A 7 -22.99 2.35 -1.44
C PHE A 7 -24.12 1.53 -0.77
N ASP A 8 -24.51 0.37 -1.33
CA ASP A 8 -25.44 -0.55 -0.68
C ASP A 8 -24.84 -1.20 0.57
N ILE A 9 -23.52 -1.09 0.79
CA ILE A 9 -22.81 -1.69 1.93
C ILE A 9 -23.28 -1.09 3.26
N ILE A 10 -23.57 0.22 3.35
CA ILE A 10 -24.00 0.84 4.60
C ILE A 10 -25.41 0.38 5.01
N PRO A 11 -26.45 0.41 4.14
CA PRO A 11 -27.74 -0.21 4.45
C PRO A 11 -27.63 -1.70 4.83
N TYR A 12 -26.77 -2.45 4.14
CA TYR A 12 -26.48 -3.85 4.49
C TYR A 12 -25.86 -3.96 5.89
N GLN A 13 -24.88 -3.13 6.23
CA GLN A 13 -24.23 -3.12 7.55
C GLN A 13 -25.25 -2.79 8.65
N ILE A 14 -26.16 -1.83 8.42
CA ILE A 14 -27.23 -1.48 9.34
C ILE A 14 -28.15 -2.70 9.56
N SER A 15 -28.61 -3.32 8.48
CA SER A 15 -29.56 -4.43 8.55
C SER A 15 -28.99 -5.67 9.25
N LYS A 16 -27.70 -5.94 9.05
CA LYS A 16 -27.04 -7.17 9.52
C LYS A 16 -26.36 -7.02 10.87
N PHE A 17 -25.76 -5.87 11.15
CA PHE A 17 -24.89 -5.67 12.32
C PHE A 17 -25.32 -4.51 13.21
N ASN A 18 -26.03 -3.50 12.66
CA ASN A 18 -26.46 -2.28 13.35
C ASN A 18 -25.34 -1.70 14.26
N LYS A 19 -24.20 -1.38 13.65
CA LYS A 19 -22.98 -1.01 14.38
C LYS A 19 -23.17 0.30 15.17
N GLU A 20 -22.87 0.26 16.46
CA GLU A 20 -22.73 1.47 17.30
C GLU A 20 -21.47 2.27 16.93
N ILE A 21 -20.41 1.57 16.49
CA ILE A 21 -19.18 2.17 15.99
C ILE A 21 -18.90 1.55 14.62
N ALA A 22 -19.21 2.27 13.55
CA ALA A 22 -18.79 1.96 12.19
C ALA A 22 -17.43 2.60 11.89
N PHE A 23 -17.29 3.89 12.19
CA PHE A 23 -16.05 4.65 12.01
C PHE A 23 -15.63 5.36 13.28
N GLY A 24 -14.32 5.56 13.45
CA GLY A 24 -13.73 6.36 14.53
C GLY A 24 -12.50 7.13 14.05
N ARG A 25 -12.36 8.38 14.49
CA ARG A 25 -11.13 9.18 14.35
C ARG A 25 -10.84 9.88 15.65
N LYS A 26 -9.59 10.25 15.88
CA LYS A 26 -9.20 11.00 17.05
C LYS A 26 -9.25 12.49 16.76
N GLU A 27 -10.00 13.24 17.57
CA GLU A 27 -10.09 14.70 17.53
C GLU A 27 -9.71 15.21 18.92
N GLU A 28 -8.74 16.12 18.99
CA GLU A 28 -8.25 16.70 20.26
C GLU A 28 -7.93 15.64 21.35
N GLY A 29 -7.35 14.51 20.93
CA GLY A 29 -6.96 13.41 21.82
C GLY A 29 -8.09 12.46 22.20
N ILE A 30 -9.32 12.66 21.73
CA ILE A 30 -10.51 11.83 22.04
C ILE A 30 -10.99 11.12 20.76
N TRP A 31 -11.29 9.83 20.89
CA TRP A 31 -11.88 9.06 19.80
C TRP A 31 -13.35 9.45 19.60
N LYS A 32 -13.63 10.20 18.53
CA LYS A 32 -14.98 10.47 18.04
C LYS A 32 -15.42 9.34 17.15
N THR A 33 -16.60 8.81 17.40
CA THR A 33 -17.13 7.63 16.69
C THR A 33 -18.46 7.94 16.03
N TYR A 34 -18.75 7.19 14.97
CA TYR A 34 -19.99 7.28 14.20
C TYR A 34 -20.61 5.89 14.09
N SER A 35 -21.90 5.78 14.40
CA SER A 35 -22.67 4.56 14.16
C SER A 35 -23.00 4.39 12.67
N SER A 36 -23.38 3.17 12.25
CA SER A 36 -23.79 2.93 10.87
C SER A 36 -24.97 3.82 10.45
N LYS A 37 -25.90 4.11 11.38
CA LYS A 37 -27.06 4.97 11.11
C LYS A 37 -26.67 6.43 10.93
N GLU A 38 -25.79 6.94 11.77
CA GLU A 38 -25.26 8.30 11.62
C GLU A 38 -24.50 8.44 10.30
N VAL A 39 -23.69 7.44 9.93
CA VAL A 39 -23.00 7.41 8.63
C VAL A 39 -24.00 7.47 7.49
N GLN A 40 -25.07 6.65 7.53
CA GLN A 40 -26.10 6.68 6.47
C GLN A 40 -26.77 8.05 6.36
N ASN A 41 -27.15 8.67 7.50
CA ASN A 41 -27.79 9.97 7.49
C ASN A 41 -26.87 11.06 6.91
N ILE A 42 -25.60 11.08 7.32
CA ILE A 42 -24.60 12.03 6.79
C ILE A 42 -24.43 11.86 5.28
N ILE A 43 -24.34 10.63 4.80
CA ILE A 43 -24.19 10.32 3.36
C ILE A 43 -25.43 10.77 2.59
N ASP A 44 -26.62 10.53 3.09
CA ASP A 44 -27.87 10.92 2.43
C ASP A 44 -28.01 12.45 2.38
N GLU A 45 -27.72 13.14 3.48
CA GLU A 45 -27.69 14.61 3.51
C GLU A 45 -26.65 15.20 2.53
N LEU A 46 -25.45 14.61 2.46
CA LEU A 46 -24.42 15.03 1.50
C LEU A 46 -24.86 14.81 0.05
N SER A 47 -25.48 13.67 -0.26
CA SER A 47 -25.99 13.38 -1.59
C SER A 47 -27.00 14.43 -2.04
N LEU A 48 -27.95 14.77 -1.17
CA LEU A 48 -28.94 15.82 -1.42
C LEU A 48 -28.27 17.19 -1.56
N GLY A 49 -27.26 17.51 -0.72
CA GLY A 49 -26.50 18.74 -0.83
C GLY A 49 -25.73 18.88 -2.15
N PHE A 50 -25.21 17.79 -2.70
CA PHE A 50 -24.59 17.80 -4.04
C PHE A 50 -25.63 18.06 -5.14
N LEU A 51 -26.80 17.45 -5.05
CA LEU A 51 -27.91 17.68 -6.00
C LEU A 51 -28.36 19.14 -5.96
N GLU A 52 -28.50 19.74 -4.77
CA GLU A 52 -28.82 21.16 -4.59
C GLU A 52 -27.78 22.11 -5.20
N GLN A 53 -26.50 21.68 -5.23
CA GLN A 53 -25.43 22.41 -5.92
C GLN A 53 -25.43 22.19 -7.44
N GLY A 54 -26.35 21.41 -7.96
CA GLY A 54 -26.48 21.13 -9.38
C GLY A 54 -25.46 20.12 -9.92
N ILE A 55 -24.80 19.35 -9.05
CA ILE A 55 -23.88 18.30 -9.47
C ILE A 55 -24.69 17.15 -10.11
N GLN A 56 -24.28 16.73 -11.31
CA GLN A 56 -25.01 15.77 -12.13
C GLN A 56 -24.31 14.39 -12.16
N PRO A 57 -25.06 13.29 -12.39
CA PRO A 57 -24.48 11.98 -12.63
C PRO A 57 -23.40 12.03 -13.73
N GLY A 58 -22.30 11.31 -13.54
CA GLY A 58 -21.15 11.28 -14.45
C GLY A 58 -20.18 12.45 -14.31
N GLU A 59 -20.50 13.50 -13.56
CA GLU A 59 -19.52 14.56 -13.23
C GLU A 59 -18.47 14.02 -12.24
N LYS A 60 -17.36 14.73 -12.11
CA LYS A 60 -16.20 14.27 -11.33
C LYS A 60 -15.92 15.24 -10.19
N VAL A 61 -15.69 14.65 -9.01
CA VAL A 61 -15.34 15.37 -7.78
C VAL A 61 -14.02 14.84 -7.24
N ALA A 62 -13.05 15.73 -7.00
CA ALA A 62 -11.76 15.36 -6.45
C ALA A 62 -11.80 15.28 -4.91
N ILE A 63 -11.16 14.26 -4.35
CA ILE A 63 -10.97 14.08 -2.91
C ILE A 63 -9.49 13.99 -2.60
N ILE A 64 -8.95 14.93 -1.84
CA ILE A 64 -7.54 15.07 -1.51
C ILE A 64 -7.41 15.24 0.00
N SER A 65 -7.17 14.17 0.72
CA SER A 65 -7.06 14.21 2.18
C SER A 65 -6.33 12.98 2.73
N GLU A 66 -5.74 13.14 3.89
CA GLU A 66 -5.38 12.01 4.73
C GLU A 66 -6.63 11.22 5.16
N ASN A 67 -6.42 10.02 5.71
CA ASN A 67 -7.51 9.13 6.08
C ASN A 67 -8.39 9.72 7.19
N ARG A 68 -9.70 9.69 6.94
CA ARG A 68 -10.71 10.18 7.89
C ARG A 68 -12.10 9.64 7.53
N PRO A 69 -13.06 9.59 8.48
CA PRO A 69 -14.44 9.18 8.19
C PRO A 69 -15.09 10.00 7.09
N GLU A 70 -14.86 11.33 7.09
CA GLU A 70 -15.45 12.29 6.16
C GLU A 70 -15.05 12.00 4.71
N TRP A 71 -13.85 11.45 4.49
CA TRP A 71 -13.43 10.98 3.18
C TRP A 71 -14.43 9.94 2.63
N ASN A 72 -14.80 8.96 3.46
CA ASN A 72 -15.78 7.94 3.07
C ASN A 72 -17.20 8.50 2.97
N PHE A 73 -17.56 9.49 3.79
CA PHE A 73 -18.88 10.13 3.68
C PHE A 73 -19.06 10.78 2.31
N ILE A 74 -18.06 11.57 1.88
CA ILE A 74 -18.09 12.20 0.55
C ILE A 74 -18.10 11.15 -0.55
N ASP A 75 -17.20 10.15 -0.49
CA ASP A 75 -17.10 9.12 -1.51
C ASP A 75 -18.40 8.33 -1.69
N LEU A 76 -19.02 7.88 -0.59
CA LEU A 76 -20.28 7.14 -0.63
C LEU A 76 -21.46 8.02 -1.06
N ALA A 77 -21.47 9.32 -0.69
CA ALA A 77 -22.51 10.25 -1.10
C ALA A 77 -22.48 10.49 -2.62
N LEU A 78 -21.30 10.69 -3.19
CA LEU A 78 -21.12 10.82 -4.64
C LEU A 78 -21.62 9.58 -5.39
N GLN A 79 -21.32 8.40 -4.86
CA GLN A 79 -21.75 7.13 -5.44
C GLN A 79 -23.28 6.99 -5.49
N GLN A 80 -24.01 7.46 -4.47
CA GLN A 80 -25.48 7.38 -4.41
C GLN A 80 -26.18 8.12 -5.53
N ILE A 81 -25.52 9.13 -6.10
CA ILE A 81 -26.07 9.99 -7.16
C ILE A 81 -25.32 9.82 -8.49
N GLY A 82 -24.53 8.74 -8.65
CA GLY A 82 -23.82 8.42 -9.90
C GLY A 82 -22.70 9.40 -10.26
N VAL A 83 -22.16 10.13 -9.29
CA VAL A 83 -21.01 11.04 -9.47
C VAL A 83 -19.70 10.29 -9.25
N ILE A 84 -18.72 10.58 -10.09
CA ILE A 84 -17.44 9.86 -10.12
C ILE A 84 -16.44 10.55 -9.21
N SER A 85 -15.91 9.84 -8.22
CA SER A 85 -14.83 10.35 -7.38
C SER A 85 -13.47 10.23 -8.06
N VAL A 86 -12.62 11.27 -7.89
CA VAL A 86 -11.23 11.31 -8.34
C VAL A 86 -10.35 11.47 -7.10
N PRO A 87 -10.00 10.35 -6.44
CA PRO A 87 -9.16 10.38 -5.26
C PRO A 87 -7.71 10.65 -5.63
N MET A 88 -7.05 11.55 -4.89
CA MET A 88 -5.69 11.97 -5.18
C MET A 88 -4.82 11.95 -3.92
N TYR A 89 -3.54 11.66 -4.10
CA TYR A 89 -2.57 11.73 -3.01
C TYR A 89 -2.29 13.19 -2.61
N PRO A 90 -2.27 13.50 -1.30
CA PRO A 90 -1.86 14.82 -0.81
C PRO A 90 -0.43 15.22 -1.21
N THR A 91 0.42 14.23 -1.47
CA THR A 91 1.87 14.41 -1.68
C THR A 91 2.29 14.62 -3.14
N ILE A 92 1.38 14.55 -4.11
CA ILE A 92 1.73 14.81 -5.52
C ILE A 92 1.96 16.32 -5.77
N THR A 93 2.56 16.65 -6.90
CA THR A 93 2.92 18.02 -7.25
C THR A 93 1.69 18.85 -7.64
N ILE A 94 1.81 20.19 -7.56
CA ILE A 94 0.78 21.12 -8.03
C ILE A 94 0.51 20.92 -9.53
N ALA A 95 1.55 20.64 -10.32
CA ALA A 95 1.41 20.35 -11.75
C ALA A 95 0.61 19.07 -12.00
N ASP A 96 0.79 18.02 -11.19
CA ASP A 96 -0.03 16.81 -11.26
C ASP A 96 -1.48 17.09 -10.87
N TYR A 97 -1.74 17.94 -9.84
CA TYR A 97 -3.09 18.35 -9.50
C TYR A 97 -3.76 19.06 -10.69
N ALA A 98 -3.11 20.06 -11.26
CA ALA A 98 -3.66 20.80 -12.40
C ALA A 98 -3.96 19.88 -13.59
N TYR A 99 -3.02 19.00 -13.92
CA TYR A 99 -3.23 18.01 -14.99
C TYR A 99 -4.44 17.11 -14.72
N ILE A 100 -4.55 16.55 -13.52
CA ILE A 100 -5.64 15.61 -13.18
C ILE A 100 -6.98 16.35 -13.15
N PHE A 101 -7.03 17.56 -12.59
CA PHE A 101 -8.26 18.36 -12.55
C PHE A 101 -8.78 18.66 -13.95
N ASP A 102 -7.88 19.02 -14.88
CA ASP A 102 -8.25 19.34 -16.27
C ASP A 102 -8.57 18.08 -17.07
N HIS A 103 -7.74 17.04 -16.99
CA HIS A 103 -7.93 15.80 -17.74
C HIS A 103 -9.21 15.05 -17.31
N ALA A 104 -9.46 14.97 -15.99
CA ALA A 104 -10.69 14.38 -15.45
C ALA A 104 -11.91 15.32 -15.53
N GLU A 105 -11.75 16.59 -15.89
CA GLU A 105 -12.84 17.58 -15.91
C GLU A 105 -13.52 17.71 -14.55
N VAL A 106 -12.69 17.80 -13.48
CA VAL A 106 -13.17 17.92 -12.11
C VAL A 106 -14.04 19.17 -11.93
N LYS A 107 -15.20 19.03 -11.30
CA LYS A 107 -16.13 20.14 -11.03
C LYS A 107 -15.96 20.76 -9.65
N LEU A 108 -15.62 19.90 -8.67
CA LEU A 108 -15.59 20.28 -7.27
C LEU A 108 -14.41 19.56 -6.59
N ILE A 109 -13.81 20.18 -5.59
CA ILE A 109 -12.63 19.66 -4.89
C ILE A 109 -12.92 19.65 -3.39
N PHE A 110 -12.56 18.53 -2.71
CA PHE A 110 -12.49 18.44 -1.26
C PHE A 110 -11.02 18.30 -0.84
N ALA A 111 -10.54 19.25 -0.02
CA ALA A 111 -9.17 19.31 0.48
C ALA A 111 -9.11 19.03 1.99
N GLY A 112 -8.10 18.31 2.46
CA GLY A 112 -7.95 17.87 3.84
C GLY A 112 -7.70 19.03 4.80
N ASP A 113 -6.49 19.54 4.78
CA ASP A 113 -5.95 20.58 5.66
C ASP A 113 -5.56 21.84 4.87
N GLN A 114 -4.99 22.84 5.58
CA GLN A 114 -4.52 24.10 4.98
C GLN A 114 -3.48 23.86 3.89
N THR A 115 -2.51 22.97 4.11
CA THR A 115 -1.42 22.71 3.16
C THR A 115 -1.95 22.11 1.86
N ILE A 116 -2.87 21.15 1.97
CA ILE A 116 -3.52 20.51 0.82
C ILE A 116 -4.42 21.51 0.11
N TYR A 117 -5.17 22.35 0.86
CA TYR A 117 -6.01 23.39 0.32
C TYR A 117 -5.20 24.40 -0.53
N ASP A 118 -4.07 24.88 -0.01
CA ASP A 118 -3.22 25.85 -0.69
C ASP A 118 -2.64 25.31 -2.01
N LYS A 119 -2.23 24.04 -2.01
CA LYS A 119 -1.81 23.34 -3.24
C LYS A 119 -2.96 23.19 -4.24
N ALA A 120 -4.12 22.76 -3.76
CA ALA A 120 -5.31 22.58 -4.60
C ALA A 120 -5.79 23.91 -5.18
N LEU A 121 -5.75 24.98 -4.40
CA LEU A 121 -6.13 26.33 -4.84
C LEU A 121 -5.26 26.82 -6.00
N GLN A 122 -3.95 26.64 -5.91
CA GLN A 122 -3.01 27.00 -6.98
C GLN A 122 -3.28 26.23 -8.28
N ALA A 123 -3.78 25.01 -8.19
CA ALA A 123 -4.08 24.13 -9.33
C ALA A 123 -5.54 24.24 -9.81
N SER A 124 -6.42 24.89 -9.06
CA SER A 124 -7.87 24.75 -9.20
C SER A 124 -8.48 25.41 -10.43
N SER A 125 -7.80 26.38 -11.05
CA SER A 125 -8.32 27.17 -12.17
C SER A 125 -9.74 27.75 -11.88
N GLY A 126 -10.00 28.18 -10.65
CA GLY A 126 -11.27 28.76 -10.21
C GLY A 126 -12.35 27.74 -9.82
N ARG A 127 -12.05 26.45 -9.76
CA ARG A 127 -12.98 25.42 -9.24
C ARG A 127 -13.24 25.63 -7.77
N LYS A 128 -14.47 25.38 -7.34
CA LYS A 128 -14.85 25.49 -5.93
C LYS A 128 -14.16 24.40 -5.10
N ILE A 129 -13.62 24.80 -3.94
CA ILE A 129 -12.94 23.92 -3.00
C ILE A 129 -13.66 23.99 -1.66
N TYR A 130 -13.96 22.83 -1.09
CA TYR A 130 -14.37 22.66 0.30
C TYR A 130 -13.23 22.05 1.11
N SER A 131 -13.07 22.49 2.36
CA SER A 131 -12.11 21.89 3.28
C SER A 131 -12.77 20.86 4.20
N PHE A 132 -12.00 19.84 4.59
CA PHE A 132 -12.41 18.94 5.67
C PHE A 132 -12.13 19.54 7.03
N ASP A 133 -11.02 20.25 7.19
CA ASP A 133 -10.71 20.99 8.42
C ASP A 133 -11.36 22.39 8.36
N ARG A 134 -11.67 22.96 9.52
CA ARG A 134 -12.20 24.31 9.60
C ARG A 134 -11.07 25.31 9.36
N LEU A 135 -11.05 25.89 8.17
CA LEU A 135 -10.09 26.88 7.74
C LEU A 135 -10.76 28.26 7.72
N SER A 136 -9.96 29.34 7.90
CA SER A 136 -10.49 30.71 7.83
C SER A 136 -10.89 31.04 6.40
N GLU A 137 -12.09 31.59 6.21
CA GLU A 137 -12.64 32.04 4.92
C GLU A 137 -12.77 30.96 3.84
N VAL A 138 -12.69 29.67 4.22
CA VAL A 138 -12.86 28.54 3.31
C VAL A 138 -14.15 27.80 3.60
N ALA A 139 -14.91 27.48 2.57
CA ALA A 139 -16.13 26.69 2.67
C ALA A 139 -15.81 25.30 3.26
N HIS A 140 -16.55 24.91 4.30
CA HIS A 140 -16.36 23.64 4.98
C HIS A 140 -17.31 22.57 4.42
N TRP A 141 -16.90 21.31 4.36
CA TRP A 141 -17.70 20.21 3.82
C TRP A 141 -19.11 20.09 4.43
N THR A 142 -19.28 20.49 5.70
CA THR A 142 -20.58 20.49 6.37
C THR A 142 -21.57 21.51 5.79
N GLU A 143 -21.13 22.45 4.98
CA GLU A 143 -22.04 23.35 4.26
C GLU A 143 -22.82 22.57 3.20
N VAL A 144 -22.15 21.64 2.50
CA VAL A 144 -22.80 20.73 1.55
C VAL A 144 -23.83 19.85 2.28
N GLN A 145 -23.42 19.25 3.42
CA GLN A 145 -24.33 18.48 4.27
C GLN A 145 -25.52 19.31 4.74
N GLY A 146 -25.25 20.56 5.18
CA GLY A 146 -26.30 21.48 5.66
C GLY A 146 -27.36 21.80 4.62
N GLN A 147 -26.97 21.97 3.35
CA GLN A 147 -27.90 22.19 2.23
C GLN A 147 -28.81 20.98 1.99
N GLY A 148 -28.32 19.76 2.18
CA GLY A 148 -29.12 18.55 1.97
C GLY A 148 -30.05 18.17 3.11
N LYS A 149 -29.96 18.79 4.30
CA LYS A 149 -30.80 18.42 5.46
C LYS A 149 -32.30 18.61 5.24
N SER A 150 -32.69 19.56 4.41
CA SER A 150 -34.09 19.83 4.04
C SER A 150 -34.45 19.30 2.65
N GLY A 151 -33.58 18.47 2.06
CA GLY A 151 -33.77 17.93 0.71
C GLY A 151 -34.84 16.87 0.61
N ASP A 152 -35.20 16.53 -0.63
CA ASP A 152 -36.21 15.52 -0.95
C ASP A 152 -35.59 14.11 -0.96
N PHE A 153 -35.81 13.35 0.11
CA PHE A 153 -35.33 11.98 0.25
C PHE A 153 -35.99 10.98 -0.74
N ASP A 154 -37.19 11.27 -1.22
CA ASP A 154 -37.84 10.46 -2.26
C ASP A 154 -37.13 10.64 -3.60
N SER A 155 -36.73 11.88 -3.93
CA SER A 155 -35.88 12.15 -5.08
C SER A 155 -34.52 11.43 -4.97
N LEU A 156 -33.91 11.42 -3.78
CA LEU A 156 -32.66 10.67 -3.57
C LEU A 156 -32.84 9.17 -3.80
N ALA A 157 -33.96 8.60 -3.39
CA ALA A 157 -34.25 7.17 -3.65
C ALA A 157 -34.33 6.86 -5.16
N ALA A 158 -34.87 7.79 -5.95
CA ALA A 158 -34.89 7.65 -7.41
C ALA A 158 -33.48 7.71 -8.01
N HIS A 159 -32.61 8.64 -7.55
CA HIS A 159 -31.21 8.71 -7.97
C HIS A 159 -30.46 7.41 -7.62
N LYS A 160 -30.57 6.93 -6.38
CA LYS A 160 -29.96 5.64 -5.95
C LYS A 160 -30.41 4.49 -6.85
N SER A 161 -31.68 4.46 -7.25
CA SER A 161 -32.23 3.40 -8.09
C SER A 161 -31.74 3.48 -9.55
N SER A 162 -31.33 4.65 -10.03
CA SER A 162 -30.83 4.86 -11.38
C SER A 162 -29.40 4.38 -11.57
N VAL A 163 -28.60 4.32 -10.49
CA VAL A 163 -27.19 3.88 -10.53
C VAL A 163 -27.10 2.37 -10.74
N LYS A 164 -26.34 1.96 -11.74
CA LYS A 164 -26.12 0.55 -12.12
C LYS A 164 -24.79 0.01 -11.61
N PRO A 165 -24.68 -1.31 -11.45
CA PRO A 165 -23.40 -1.94 -11.07
C PRO A 165 -22.24 -1.63 -12.02
N GLU A 166 -22.54 -1.45 -13.32
CA GLU A 166 -21.57 -1.17 -14.38
C GLU A 166 -21.17 0.29 -14.47
N ASP A 167 -21.86 1.18 -13.75
CA ASP A 167 -21.51 2.60 -13.75
C ASP A 167 -20.16 2.84 -13.06
N LEU A 168 -19.41 3.79 -13.60
CA LEU A 168 -18.16 4.23 -13.01
C LEU A 168 -18.44 4.94 -11.68
N PHE A 169 -17.74 4.53 -10.63
CA PHE A 169 -17.78 5.27 -9.37
C PHE A 169 -16.48 6.02 -9.09
N THR A 170 -15.38 5.67 -9.81
CA THR A 170 -14.08 6.33 -9.58
C THR A 170 -13.16 6.26 -10.79
N ILE A 171 -12.29 7.26 -10.88
CA ILE A 171 -11.11 7.28 -11.76
C ILE A 171 -9.89 7.48 -10.87
N ILE A 172 -9.03 6.47 -10.77
CA ILE A 172 -7.80 6.52 -9.95
C ILE A 172 -6.60 6.76 -10.84
N TYR A 173 -5.91 7.87 -10.63
CA TYR A 173 -4.71 8.22 -11.38
C TYR A 173 -3.49 7.51 -10.84
N THR A 174 -2.80 6.76 -11.70
CA THR A 174 -1.58 6.04 -11.38
C THR A 174 -0.40 6.63 -12.14
N SER A 175 0.80 6.64 -11.53
CA SER A 175 2.02 7.07 -12.21
C SER A 175 2.36 6.10 -13.33
N GLY A 176 2.21 6.55 -14.57
CA GLY A 176 2.59 5.78 -15.75
C GLY A 176 4.12 5.77 -15.96
N THR A 177 4.61 4.74 -16.64
CA THR A 177 6.01 4.68 -17.11
C THR A 177 6.35 5.75 -18.16
N THR A 178 5.32 6.39 -18.74
CA THR A 178 5.42 7.41 -19.79
C THR A 178 5.53 8.85 -19.27
N GLY A 179 5.51 9.06 -17.95
CA GLY A 179 5.70 10.35 -17.31
C GLY A 179 4.42 11.06 -16.86
N ARG A 180 3.27 10.94 -17.57
CA ARG A 180 2.00 11.51 -17.12
C ARG A 180 1.13 10.48 -16.42
N PRO A 181 0.40 10.85 -15.34
CA PRO A 181 -0.56 9.97 -14.70
C PRO A 181 -1.68 9.52 -15.64
N LYS A 182 -2.05 8.24 -15.59
CA LYS A 182 -3.16 7.66 -16.35
C LYS A 182 -4.32 7.31 -15.43
N GLY A 183 -5.54 7.63 -15.83
CA GLY A 183 -6.75 7.42 -15.02
C GLY A 183 -7.34 6.02 -15.23
N VAL A 184 -7.29 5.17 -14.22
CA VAL A 184 -7.90 3.84 -14.22
C VAL A 184 -9.37 3.96 -13.90
N MET A 185 -10.25 3.49 -14.79
CA MET A 185 -11.71 3.53 -14.65
C MET A 185 -12.22 2.26 -13.96
N LEU A 186 -12.86 2.42 -12.78
CA LEU A 186 -13.44 1.31 -12.02
C LEU A 186 -14.94 1.49 -11.80
N THR A 187 -15.68 0.40 -12.01
CA THR A 187 -17.14 0.33 -11.79
C THR A 187 -17.45 -0.19 -10.40
N HIS A 188 -18.70 0.01 -9.93
CA HIS A 188 -19.18 -0.62 -8.70
C HIS A 188 -19.00 -2.15 -8.75
N ALA A 189 -19.34 -2.78 -9.86
CA ALA A 189 -19.21 -4.22 -10.04
C ALA A 189 -17.75 -4.70 -9.91
N ASN A 190 -16.78 -3.97 -10.47
CA ASN A 190 -15.37 -4.36 -10.38
C ASN A 190 -14.91 -4.50 -8.92
N VAL A 191 -15.14 -3.46 -8.12
CA VAL A 191 -14.67 -3.44 -6.72
C VAL A 191 -15.54 -4.33 -5.83
N LEU A 192 -16.85 -4.37 -6.06
CA LEU A 192 -17.76 -5.22 -5.29
C LEU A 192 -17.42 -6.71 -5.46
N SER A 193 -17.18 -7.17 -6.70
CA SER A 193 -16.75 -8.56 -6.94
C SER A 193 -15.45 -8.89 -6.21
N ASN A 194 -14.52 -7.96 -6.20
CA ASN A 194 -13.22 -8.15 -5.56
C ASN A 194 -13.34 -8.20 -4.03
N LEU A 195 -14.06 -7.27 -3.40
CA LEU A 195 -14.25 -7.30 -1.95
C LEU A 195 -14.98 -8.56 -1.47
N ILE A 196 -15.98 -9.04 -2.23
CA ILE A 196 -16.67 -10.29 -1.89
C ILE A 196 -15.68 -11.47 -1.96
N SER A 197 -14.87 -11.53 -3.02
CA SER A 197 -13.85 -12.58 -3.18
C SER A 197 -12.84 -12.61 -2.04
N VAL A 198 -12.37 -11.45 -1.56
CA VAL A 198 -11.40 -11.37 -0.46
C VAL A 198 -12.02 -11.48 0.92
N SER A 199 -13.33 -11.22 1.08
CA SER A 199 -14.00 -11.36 2.38
C SER A 199 -13.93 -12.78 2.94
N HIS A 200 -13.87 -13.79 2.06
CA HIS A 200 -13.80 -15.21 2.43
C HIS A 200 -12.45 -15.63 3.02
N ILE A 201 -11.40 -14.81 2.87
CA ILE A 201 -10.04 -15.11 3.36
C ILE A 201 -9.66 -14.26 4.58
N MET A 202 -10.57 -13.40 5.06
CA MET A 202 -10.35 -12.61 6.25
C MET A 202 -10.52 -13.47 7.50
N SER A 203 -9.48 -13.50 8.36
CA SER A 203 -9.47 -14.29 9.60
C SER A 203 -10.23 -13.68 10.77
N PRO A 204 -10.31 -12.32 10.95
CA PRO A 204 -10.97 -11.74 12.11
C PRO A 204 -12.48 -11.99 12.14
N PRO A 205 -13.08 -12.15 13.35
CA PRO A 205 -14.51 -12.41 13.51
C PRO A 205 -15.40 -11.32 12.89
N ILE A 206 -16.40 -11.76 12.12
CA ILE A 206 -17.38 -10.89 11.45
C ILE A 206 -18.23 -10.15 12.50
N GLY A 207 -18.53 -8.87 12.26
CA GLY A 207 -19.42 -8.03 13.06
C GLY A 207 -18.81 -7.45 14.33
N THR A 208 -17.72 -8.00 14.85
CA THR A 208 -17.14 -7.61 16.15
C THR A 208 -15.72 -7.06 16.10
N SER A 209 -15.02 -7.30 14.99
CA SER A 209 -13.61 -6.91 14.88
C SER A 209 -13.42 -5.40 14.69
N LYS A 210 -12.23 -4.94 15.10
CA LYS A 210 -11.75 -3.57 14.93
C LYS A 210 -10.58 -3.56 13.95
N VAL A 211 -10.48 -2.50 13.16
CA VAL A 211 -9.41 -2.26 12.20
C VAL A 211 -8.80 -0.89 12.46
N LEU A 212 -7.48 -0.76 12.34
CA LEU A 212 -6.81 0.53 12.23
C LEU A 212 -6.43 0.78 10.77
N SER A 213 -6.97 1.84 10.17
CA SER A 213 -6.71 2.26 8.80
C SER A 213 -5.72 3.42 8.79
N PHE A 214 -4.63 3.28 8.03
CA PHE A 214 -3.59 4.31 7.88
C PHE A 214 -2.94 4.32 6.49
N LEU A 215 -3.16 3.30 5.64
CA LEU A 215 -2.75 3.40 4.24
C LEU A 215 -3.70 4.35 3.50
N PRO A 216 -3.21 5.12 2.50
CA PRO A 216 -4.02 6.14 1.86
C PRO A 216 -5.31 5.59 1.22
N LEU A 217 -6.48 6.16 1.58
CA LEU A 217 -7.79 5.81 1.00
C LEU A 217 -7.89 6.16 -0.50
N CYS A 218 -7.06 7.07 -0.99
CA CYS A 218 -6.95 7.34 -2.43
C CYS A 218 -6.31 6.19 -3.22
N HIS A 219 -5.64 5.25 -2.54
CA HIS A 219 -5.10 4.04 -3.15
C HIS A 219 -6.13 2.91 -3.11
N ILE A 220 -6.32 2.22 -4.24
CA ILE A 220 -7.34 1.17 -4.38
C ILE A 220 -7.22 0.05 -3.34
N PHE A 221 -6.02 -0.27 -2.87
CA PHE A 221 -5.81 -1.31 -1.86
C PHE A 221 -6.54 -1.00 -0.55
N GLU A 222 -6.29 0.15 0.05
CA GLU A 222 -6.95 0.53 1.31
C GLU A 222 -8.43 0.84 1.09
N ARG A 223 -8.78 1.43 -0.05
CA ARG A 223 -10.17 1.75 -0.37
C ARG A 223 -11.04 0.52 -0.52
N THR A 224 -10.61 -0.48 -1.30
CA THR A 224 -11.33 -1.76 -1.42
C THR A 224 -11.37 -2.50 -0.09
N ALA A 225 -10.28 -2.48 0.67
CA ALA A 225 -10.26 -3.06 2.01
C ALA A 225 -11.24 -2.33 2.95
N SER A 226 -11.34 -1.00 2.89
CA SER A 226 -12.32 -0.22 3.67
C SER A 226 -13.75 -0.66 3.37
N PHE A 227 -14.11 -0.82 2.09
CA PHE A 227 -15.41 -1.40 1.71
C PHE A 227 -15.59 -2.83 2.24
N CYS A 228 -14.55 -3.67 2.17
CA CYS A 228 -14.57 -5.02 2.72
C CYS A 228 -14.79 -5.00 4.25
N PHE A 229 -14.14 -4.09 4.98
CA PHE A 229 -14.33 -3.94 6.42
C PHE A 229 -15.76 -3.52 6.78
N MET A 230 -16.34 -2.58 6.04
CA MET A 230 -17.74 -2.20 6.18
C MET A 230 -18.69 -3.38 5.91
N TYR A 231 -18.43 -4.15 4.84
CA TYR A 231 -19.19 -5.34 4.48
C TYR A 231 -19.12 -6.42 5.56
N MET A 232 -17.94 -6.62 6.18
CA MET A 232 -17.72 -7.56 7.28
C MET A 232 -18.28 -7.07 8.62
N GLY A 233 -18.80 -5.85 8.70
CA GLY A 233 -19.28 -5.23 9.94
C GLY A 233 -18.16 -4.93 10.94
N TYR A 234 -16.96 -4.64 10.47
CA TYR A 234 -15.86 -4.22 11.33
C TYR A 234 -16.00 -2.74 11.70
N SER A 235 -15.46 -2.36 12.86
CA SER A 235 -15.31 -0.97 13.26
C SER A 235 -13.97 -0.46 12.75
N VAL A 236 -13.98 0.56 11.89
CA VAL A 236 -12.78 1.13 11.26
C VAL A 236 -12.34 2.38 12.01
N TYR A 237 -11.15 2.36 12.56
CA TYR A 237 -10.52 3.50 13.21
C TYR A 237 -9.43 4.05 12.29
N TYR A 238 -9.42 5.37 12.09
CA TYR A 238 -8.42 6.05 11.26
C TYR A 238 -7.30 6.56 12.15
N ALA A 239 -6.05 6.20 11.84
CA ALA A 239 -4.89 6.73 12.55
C ALA A 239 -4.75 8.24 12.34
N GLU A 240 -4.26 8.96 13.34
CA GLU A 240 -4.07 10.41 13.27
C GLU A 240 -3.01 10.79 12.21
N ASN A 241 -1.88 10.08 12.21
CA ASN A 241 -0.78 10.24 11.26
C ASN A 241 0.15 9.02 11.35
N MET A 242 1.20 8.99 10.51
CA MET A 242 2.18 7.88 10.46
C MET A 242 3.03 7.75 11.72
N GLU A 243 3.25 8.84 12.47
CA GLU A 243 4.09 8.86 13.67
C GLU A 243 3.35 8.27 14.87
N THR A 244 2.04 8.47 14.96
CA THR A 244 1.20 8.03 16.06
C THR A 244 0.63 6.62 15.90
N ILE A 245 0.88 5.92 14.79
CA ILE A 245 0.36 4.56 14.54
C ILE A 245 0.61 3.63 15.73
N GLY A 246 1.81 3.66 16.31
CA GLY A 246 2.17 2.79 17.44
C GLY A 246 1.31 3.00 18.67
N ASP A 247 0.94 4.24 18.97
CA ASP A 247 0.08 4.59 20.12
C ASP A 247 -1.39 4.31 19.78
N ASN A 248 -1.83 4.64 18.55
CA ASN A 248 -3.17 4.30 18.09
C ASN A 248 -3.42 2.77 18.08
N LEU A 249 -2.42 1.94 17.73
CA LEU A 249 -2.51 0.47 17.85
C LEU A 249 -2.78 0.02 19.28
N LYS A 250 -2.11 0.61 20.27
CA LYS A 250 -2.30 0.28 21.70
C LYS A 250 -3.66 0.73 22.24
N GLU A 251 -4.17 1.90 21.78
CA GLU A 251 -5.46 2.45 22.20
C GLU A 251 -6.63 1.69 21.57
N VAL A 252 -6.60 1.48 20.27
CA VAL A 252 -7.69 0.83 19.51
C VAL A 252 -7.70 -0.69 19.74
N GLN A 253 -6.51 -1.29 19.90
CA GLN A 253 -6.33 -2.75 19.99
C GLN A 253 -7.01 -3.47 18.81
N PRO A 254 -6.62 -3.19 17.56
CA PRO A 254 -7.27 -3.74 16.39
C PRO A 254 -6.99 -5.23 16.22
N HIS A 255 -7.89 -5.92 15.52
CA HIS A 255 -7.70 -7.32 15.12
C HIS A 255 -6.99 -7.46 13.79
N LEU A 256 -7.02 -6.39 12.98
CA LEU A 256 -6.46 -6.35 11.63
C LEU A 256 -6.04 -4.93 11.27
N PHE A 257 -5.00 -4.83 10.46
CA PHE A 257 -4.67 -3.64 9.67
C PHE A 257 -4.00 -4.05 8.36
N ASN A 258 -4.08 -3.16 7.37
CA ASN A 258 -3.32 -3.29 6.14
C ASN A 258 -2.01 -2.53 6.25
N THR A 259 -0.98 -3.02 5.57
CA THR A 259 0.34 -2.41 5.58
C THR A 259 1.07 -2.62 4.26
N VAL A 260 2.21 -1.99 4.14
CA VAL A 260 3.19 -2.22 3.08
C VAL A 260 4.47 -2.82 3.68
N PRO A 261 5.25 -3.60 2.92
CA PRO A 261 6.48 -4.22 3.40
C PRO A 261 7.43 -3.27 4.12
N ARG A 262 7.57 -2.03 3.62
CA ARG A 262 8.47 -1.02 4.20
C ARG A 262 8.14 -0.68 5.66
N LEU A 263 6.87 -0.68 6.03
CA LEU A 263 6.49 -0.44 7.43
C LEU A 263 6.86 -1.63 8.31
N LEU A 264 6.66 -2.86 7.84
CA LEU A 264 7.08 -4.07 8.55
C LEU A 264 8.61 -4.13 8.72
N GLU A 265 9.36 -3.72 7.71
CA GLU A 265 10.82 -3.57 7.77
C GLU A 265 11.21 -2.60 8.91
N LYS A 266 10.66 -1.39 8.91
CA LYS A 266 10.92 -0.38 9.95
C LYS A 266 10.54 -0.87 11.35
N VAL A 267 9.43 -1.58 11.50
CA VAL A 267 9.02 -2.17 12.79
C VAL A 267 10.02 -3.23 13.23
N TYR A 268 10.42 -4.13 12.33
CA TYR A 268 11.41 -5.16 12.60
C TYR A 268 12.75 -4.55 13.01
N ASP A 269 13.24 -3.56 12.26
CA ASP A 269 14.53 -2.91 12.53
C ASP A 269 14.52 -2.21 13.90
N LYS A 270 13.43 -1.52 14.27
CA LYS A 270 13.26 -0.93 15.60
C LYS A 270 13.26 -1.98 16.72
N ILE A 271 12.65 -3.14 16.48
CA ILE A 271 12.65 -4.24 17.43
C ILE A 271 14.06 -4.81 17.60
N VAL A 272 14.78 -5.03 16.50
CA VAL A 272 16.15 -5.55 16.52
C VAL A 272 17.10 -4.56 17.20
N ALA A 273 16.98 -3.27 16.89
CA ALA A 273 17.77 -2.21 17.55
C ALA A 273 17.60 -2.23 19.08
N LYS A 274 16.36 -2.32 19.58
CA LYS A 274 16.08 -2.52 21.03
C LYS A 274 16.69 -3.81 21.56
N GLY A 275 16.72 -4.88 20.77
CA GLY A 275 17.40 -6.13 21.14
C GLY A 275 18.90 -5.94 21.39
N TYR A 276 19.54 -5.11 20.59
CA TYR A 276 20.96 -4.79 20.76
C TYR A 276 21.28 -3.98 22.04
N GLU A 277 20.34 -3.17 22.51
CA GLU A 277 20.48 -2.40 23.76
C GLU A 277 20.39 -3.30 25.01
N LEU A 278 19.82 -4.51 24.88
CA LEU A 278 19.74 -5.47 25.98
C LEU A 278 21.14 -5.97 26.37
N THR A 279 21.28 -6.41 27.63
CA THR A 279 22.54 -6.95 28.19
C THR A 279 22.34 -8.35 28.76
N GLY A 280 23.43 -9.08 28.90
CA GLY A 280 23.49 -10.38 29.59
C GLY A 280 22.53 -11.42 28.99
N VAL A 281 21.82 -12.14 29.87
CA VAL A 281 20.91 -13.23 29.48
C VAL A 281 19.74 -12.75 28.64
N LYS A 282 19.21 -11.54 28.88
CA LYS A 282 18.11 -10.97 28.12
C LYS A 282 18.49 -10.79 26.64
N LYS A 283 19.70 -10.30 26.37
CA LYS A 283 20.22 -10.17 24.99
C LYS A 283 20.35 -11.52 24.30
N LYS A 284 20.91 -12.51 24.99
CA LYS A 284 21.07 -13.88 24.43
C LYS A 284 19.71 -14.52 24.10
N LEU A 285 18.72 -14.39 25.00
CA LEU A 285 17.37 -14.90 24.78
C LEU A 285 16.67 -14.20 23.63
N PHE A 286 16.84 -12.89 23.49
CA PHE A 286 16.25 -12.11 22.39
C PHE A 286 16.78 -12.62 21.03
N PHE A 287 18.10 -12.69 20.86
CA PHE A 287 18.68 -13.12 19.59
C PHE A 287 18.48 -14.62 19.30
N TRP A 288 18.42 -15.48 20.33
CA TRP A 288 18.01 -16.85 20.17
C TRP A 288 16.56 -16.98 19.65
N ALA A 289 15.62 -16.22 20.23
CA ALA A 289 14.24 -16.22 19.76
C ALA A 289 14.12 -15.65 18.32
N LEU A 290 14.88 -14.60 18.02
CA LEU A 290 14.94 -14.01 16.68
C LEU A 290 15.45 -15.03 15.64
N GLU A 291 16.55 -15.72 15.91
CA GLU A 291 17.11 -16.74 15.02
C GLU A 291 16.12 -17.90 14.81
N LEU A 292 15.45 -18.33 15.88
CA LEU A 292 14.40 -19.34 15.80
C LEU A 292 13.27 -18.88 14.89
N GLY A 293 12.84 -17.62 15.02
CA GLY A 293 11.79 -17.01 14.19
C GLY A 293 12.17 -16.89 12.73
N LEU A 294 13.41 -16.52 12.42
CA LEU A 294 13.91 -16.39 11.05
C LEU A 294 13.94 -17.72 10.29
N ARG A 295 14.12 -18.85 11.02
CA ARG A 295 14.08 -20.22 10.45
C ARG A 295 12.67 -20.78 10.32
N ASN A 296 11.66 -20.13 10.90
CA ASN A 296 10.29 -20.63 10.90
C ASN A 296 9.75 -20.84 9.48
N ASP A 297 9.11 -21.98 9.27
CA ASP A 297 8.25 -22.20 8.13
C ASP A 297 6.88 -22.66 8.63
N PRO A 298 5.87 -21.78 8.58
CA PRO A 298 4.56 -22.11 9.14
C PRO A 298 3.85 -23.26 8.44
N ALA A 299 4.21 -23.55 7.18
CA ALA A 299 3.62 -24.63 6.40
C ALA A 299 4.36 -25.98 6.56
N ALA A 300 5.56 -25.95 7.14
CA ALA A 300 6.37 -27.17 7.33
C ALA A 300 6.23 -27.73 8.76
N ASP A 301 6.37 -29.04 8.88
CA ASP A 301 6.61 -29.67 10.18
C ASP A 301 8.07 -29.44 10.59
N MET A 302 8.28 -28.53 11.52
CA MET A 302 9.61 -28.17 12.03
C MET A 302 10.09 -29.10 13.15
N GLY A 303 9.26 -30.07 13.57
CA GLY A 303 9.54 -31.05 14.59
C GLY A 303 9.27 -30.57 16.03
N GLY A 304 8.94 -31.52 16.92
CA GLY A 304 8.47 -31.22 18.29
C GLY A 304 9.47 -30.42 19.14
N TRP A 305 10.79 -30.60 18.92
CA TRP A 305 11.80 -29.80 19.63
C TRP A 305 11.77 -28.31 19.23
N TYR A 306 11.60 -28.03 17.95
CA TYR A 306 11.43 -26.67 17.46
C TYR A 306 10.17 -26.04 18.05
N ASP A 307 9.03 -26.74 18.03
CA ASP A 307 7.76 -26.26 18.57
C ASP A 307 7.84 -25.96 20.06
N PHE A 308 8.55 -26.78 20.82
CA PHE A 308 8.80 -26.53 22.25
C PHE A 308 9.62 -25.25 22.46
N GLN A 309 10.72 -25.08 21.72
CA GLN A 309 11.52 -23.85 21.77
C GLN A 309 10.71 -22.63 21.37
N LEU A 310 9.88 -22.73 20.31
CA LEU A 310 9.04 -21.66 19.83
C LEU A 310 7.98 -21.24 20.87
N LYS A 311 7.42 -22.19 21.63
CA LYS A 311 6.51 -21.88 22.76
C LYS A 311 7.21 -21.05 23.84
N ILE A 312 8.46 -21.36 24.17
CA ILE A 312 9.25 -20.58 25.14
C ILE A 312 9.54 -19.19 24.58
N ALA A 313 10.00 -19.08 23.33
CA ALA A 313 10.25 -17.80 22.65
C ALA A 313 9.00 -16.93 22.58
N ASN A 314 7.84 -17.52 22.30
CA ASN A 314 6.55 -16.83 22.28
C ASN A 314 6.14 -16.27 23.63
N LYS A 315 6.40 -17.01 24.72
CA LYS A 315 6.07 -16.56 26.09
C LYS A 315 7.00 -15.43 26.57
N LEU A 316 8.30 -15.54 26.28
CA LEU A 316 9.31 -14.65 26.87
C LEU A 316 9.62 -13.42 26.03
N ILE A 317 9.56 -13.55 24.70
CA ILE A 317 10.02 -12.50 23.75
C ILE A 317 8.88 -12.03 22.85
N PHE A 318 8.26 -12.93 22.06
CA PHE A 318 7.29 -12.54 21.03
C PHE A 318 5.95 -12.02 21.59
N SER A 319 5.59 -12.34 22.85
CA SER A 319 4.46 -11.69 23.54
C SER A 319 4.58 -10.18 23.55
N LYS A 320 5.80 -9.65 23.75
CA LYS A 320 6.06 -8.20 23.77
C LYS A 320 5.89 -7.55 22.40
N TRP A 321 6.14 -8.29 21.31
CA TRP A 321 5.88 -7.81 19.96
C TRP A 321 4.37 -7.67 19.71
N ARG A 322 3.59 -8.66 20.14
CA ARG A 322 2.13 -8.59 20.04
C ARG A 322 1.53 -7.46 20.90
N GLU A 323 2.03 -7.30 22.14
CA GLU A 323 1.63 -6.18 23.02
C GLU A 323 1.90 -4.82 22.36
N ALA A 324 3.05 -4.65 21.69
CA ALA A 324 3.39 -3.41 20.99
C ALA A 324 2.44 -3.09 19.82
N LEU A 325 1.78 -4.11 19.26
CA LEU A 325 0.75 -3.99 18.23
C LEU A 325 -0.68 -3.93 18.79
N GLY A 326 -0.85 -3.73 20.09
CA GLY A 326 -2.16 -3.65 20.75
C GLY A 326 -2.69 -4.96 21.33
N GLY A 327 -1.98 -6.08 21.15
CA GLY A 327 -2.29 -7.39 21.79
C GLY A 327 -3.32 -8.25 21.09
N ASN A 328 -4.19 -7.68 20.25
CA ASN A 328 -5.35 -8.38 19.65
C ASN A 328 -5.20 -8.69 18.15
N ILE A 329 -4.04 -8.43 17.55
CA ILE A 329 -3.82 -8.66 16.11
C ILE A 329 -3.96 -10.15 15.77
N LEU A 330 -4.89 -10.44 14.86
CA LEU A 330 -5.12 -11.78 14.30
C LEU A 330 -4.54 -11.91 12.90
N GLN A 331 -4.50 -10.80 12.13
CA GLN A 331 -4.01 -10.78 10.75
C GLN A 331 -3.46 -9.41 10.41
N ILE A 332 -2.39 -9.38 9.62
CA ILE A 332 -1.86 -8.18 8.95
C ILE A 332 -1.83 -8.49 7.46
N ASN A 333 -2.47 -7.65 6.64
CA ASN A 333 -2.37 -7.79 5.18
C ASN A 333 -1.23 -6.91 4.66
N SER A 334 -0.32 -7.48 3.89
CA SER A 334 0.78 -6.78 3.27
C SER A 334 0.65 -6.82 1.74
N GLY A 335 0.73 -5.66 1.09
CA GLY A 335 0.57 -5.56 -0.36
C GLY A 335 1.38 -4.42 -0.96
N ALA A 336 1.12 -4.11 -2.23
CA ALA A 336 1.73 -3.06 -3.03
C ALA A 336 3.20 -3.27 -3.43
N SER A 337 3.98 -4.09 -2.70
CA SER A 337 5.34 -4.52 -3.08
C SER A 337 5.67 -5.86 -2.44
N ALA A 338 6.76 -6.50 -2.85
CA ALA A 338 7.18 -7.80 -2.33
C ALA A 338 7.63 -7.71 -0.88
N LEU A 339 7.14 -8.61 -0.03
CA LEU A 339 7.60 -8.77 1.35
C LEU A 339 8.83 -9.69 1.38
N GLN A 340 9.83 -9.30 2.17
CA GLN A 340 10.99 -10.15 2.39
C GLN A 340 10.58 -11.45 3.12
N PRO A 341 10.91 -12.65 2.59
CA PRO A 341 10.51 -13.92 3.20
C PRO A 341 10.92 -14.06 4.67
N ARG A 342 12.07 -13.50 5.07
CA ARG A 342 12.55 -13.52 6.46
C ARG A 342 11.59 -12.80 7.42
N LEU A 343 10.97 -11.71 6.98
CA LEU A 343 10.00 -10.96 7.80
C LEU A 343 8.72 -11.76 7.97
N ALA A 344 8.18 -12.32 6.87
CA ALA A 344 7.04 -13.21 6.95
C ALA A 344 7.29 -14.34 7.96
N ARG A 345 8.46 -15.02 7.88
CA ARG A 345 8.85 -16.11 8.80
C ARG A 345 8.84 -15.67 10.27
N VAL A 346 9.52 -14.58 10.59
CA VAL A 346 9.65 -14.14 12.00
C VAL A 346 8.34 -13.64 12.59
N PHE A 347 7.53 -12.91 11.81
CA PHE A 347 6.22 -12.47 12.28
C PHE A 347 5.26 -13.66 12.50
N TRP A 348 5.25 -14.64 11.59
CA TRP A 348 4.47 -15.86 11.79
C TRP A 348 4.94 -16.64 13.02
N ALA A 349 6.25 -16.77 13.26
CA ALA A 349 6.80 -17.36 14.49
C ALA A 349 6.35 -16.62 15.75
N ALA A 350 6.24 -15.29 15.68
CA ALA A 350 5.73 -14.45 16.75
C ALA A 350 4.20 -14.53 16.94
N GLY A 351 3.50 -15.35 16.16
CA GLY A 351 2.04 -15.47 16.19
C GLY A 351 1.31 -14.31 15.53
N ILE A 352 2.02 -13.49 14.76
CA ILE A 352 1.49 -12.37 13.97
C ILE A 352 1.37 -12.83 12.53
N LYS A 353 0.16 -13.15 12.08
CA LYS A 353 -0.08 -13.69 10.74
C LYS A 353 0.00 -12.58 9.69
N VAL A 354 1.13 -12.45 9.02
CA VAL A 354 1.28 -11.56 7.86
C VAL A 354 0.85 -12.33 6.61
N CYS A 355 -0.16 -11.80 5.92
CA CYS A 355 -0.75 -12.35 4.70
C CYS A 355 -0.40 -11.43 3.53
N GLU A 356 0.26 -11.95 2.51
CA GLU A 356 0.59 -11.20 1.31
C GLU A 356 -0.56 -11.22 0.31
N GLY A 357 -0.71 -10.11 -0.44
CA GLY A 357 -1.62 -10.02 -1.56
C GLY A 357 -0.95 -9.34 -2.75
N TYR A 358 -1.39 -9.72 -3.96
CA TYR A 358 -0.95 -9.11 -5.20
C TYR A 358 -2.14 -8.59 -6.00
N GLY A 359 -1.91 -7.46 -6.63
CA GLY A 359 -2.83 -6.84 -7.56
C GLY A 359 -2.40 -5.43 -7.95
N LEU A 360 -3.19 -4.83 -8.81
CA LEU A 360 -2.95 -3.52 -9.41
C LEU A 360 -4.22 -2.67 -9.27
N THR A 361 -4.11 -1.38 -9.50
CA THR A 361 -5.30 -0.52 -9.60
C THR A 361 -6.24 -1.04 -10.68
N GLU A 362 -5.68 -1.49 -11.78
CA GLU A 362 -6.35 -2.07 -12.94
C GLU A 362 -7.08 -3.40 -12.64
N THR A 363 -6.89 -3.98 -11.45
CA THR A 363 -7.55 -5.24 -11.01
C THR A 363 -8.36 -5.12 -9.72
N SER A 364 -8.66 -3.93 -9.23
CA SER A 364 -9.64 -3.55 -8.18
C SER A 364 -9.41 -3.98 -6.71
N PRO A 365 -8.26 -4.24 -6.10
CA PRO A 365 -6.99 -4.51 -6.72
C PRO A 365 -6.64 -6.00 -6.80
N VAL A 366 -7.25 -6.89 -5.96
CA VAL A 366 -6.69 -8.19 -5.59
C VAL A 366 -6.86 -9.24 -6.68
N VAL A 367 -5.75 -9.82 -7.10
CA VAL A 367 -5.66 -10.98 -8.00
C VAL A 367 -5.39 -12.25 -7.21
N THR A 368 -4.45 -12.17 -6.25
CA THR A 368 -4.13 -13.26 -5.34
C THR A 368 -3.98 -12.76 -3.91
N ALA A 369 -4.26 -13.63 -2.95
CA ALA A 369 -4.02 -13.34 -1.54
C ALA A 369 -3.70 -14.61 -0.75
N SER A 370 -2.83 -14.45 0.25
CA SER A 370 -2.50 -15.50 1.20
C SER A 370 -3.62 -15.67 2.22
N ILE A 371 -3.91 -16.92 2.56
CA ILE A 371 -4.85 -17.27 3.62
C ILE A 371 -4.09 -17.48 4.92
N GLY A 372 -4.56 -16.89 6.01
CA GLY A 372 -3.88 -16.89 7.31
C GLY A 372 -3.94 -18.22 8.08
N THR A 373 -3.86 -19.36 7.40
CA THR A 373 -3.77 -20.70 8.00
C THR A 373 -2.46 -21.36 7.63
N LYS A 374 -1.99 -22.31 8.46
CA LYS A 374 -0.73 -23.02 8.22
C LYS A 374 -0.75 -23.85 6.94
N GLU A 375 -1.91 -24.40 6.60
CA GLU A 375 -2.12 -25.27 5.45
C GLU A 375 -2.10 -24.50 4.12
N GLU A 376 -2.41 -23.19 4.19
CA GLU A 376 -2.63 -22.37 3.02
C GLU A 376 -1.55 -21.31 2.79
N ILE A 377 -0.71 -21.03 3.79
CA ILE A 377 0.38 -20.08 3.64
C ILE A 377 1.56 -20.67 2.90
N ARG A 378 2.13 -19.93 1.96
CA ARG A 378 3.43 -20.26 1.32
C ARG A 378 4.31 -19.02 1.32
N ILE A 379 5.38 -19.07 2.09
CA ILE A 379 6.32 -17.95 2.18
C ILE A 379 7.04 -17.75 0.84
N GLY A 380 7.07 -16.50 0.37
CA GLY A 380 7.66 -16.11 -0.92
C GLY A 380 6.71 -16.24 -2.11
N TYR A 381 5.44 -16.55 -1.86
CA TYR A 381 4.34 -16.49 -2.82
C TYR A 381 3.37 -15.38 -2.40
N VAL A 382 2.75 -14.72 -3.37
CA VAL A 382 1.74 -13.68 -3.12
C VAL A 382 0.33 -14.23 -2.94
N GLY A 383 0.23 -15.51 -2.59
CA GLY A 383 -1.02 -16.19 -2.24
C GLY A 383 -1.68 -16.94 -3.40
N LYS A 384 -2.88 -17.42 -3.13
CA LYS A 384 -3.75 -18.12 -4.09
C LYS A 384 -4.56 -17.12 -4.91
N ILE A 385 -4.86 -17.51 -6.16
CA ILE A 385 -5.82 -16.81 -7.01
C ILE A 385 -7.16 -16.73 -6.26
N VAL A 386 -7.69 -15.49 -6.11
CA VAL A 386 -8.97 -15.27 -5.45
C VAL A 386 -10.15 -15.81 -6.27
N LYS A 387 -11.31 -15.90 -5.66
CA LYS A 387 -12.51 -16.41 -6.32
C LYS A 387 -12.88 -15.52 -7.52
N ASP A 388 -13.42 -16.15 -8.57
CA ASP A 388 -13.91 -15.51 -9.79
C ASP A 388 -12.84 -14.77 -10.63
N VAL A 389 -11.55 -14.98 -10.33
CA VAL A 389 -10.41 -14.47 -11.09
C VAL A 389 -9.66 -15.62 -11.74
N GLU A 390 -9.30 -15.43 -13.01
CA GLU A 390 -8.45 -16.33 -13.78
C GLU A 390 -7.06 -15.71 -13.97
N VAL A 391 -6.03 -16.52 -13.80
CA VAL A 391 -4.62 -16.12 -14.04
C VAL A 391 -3.96 -17.15 -14.95
N LYS A 392 -3.20 -16.69 -15.93
CA LYS A 392 -2.31 -17.52 -16.73
C LYS A 392 -0.97 -16.82 -16.94
N ILE A 393 0.06 -17.62 -17.21
CA ILE A 393 1.39 -17.11 -17.57
C ILE A 393 1.56 -17.21 -19.08
N ALA A 394 1.91 -16.10 -19.72
CA ALA A 394 2.21 -16.02 -21.14
C ALA A 394 3.56 -16.70 -21.46
N GLN A 395 3.86 -16.90 -22.76
CA GLN A 395 5.13 -17.54 -23.17
C GLN A 395 6.39 -16.78 -22.73
N ASP A 396 6.29 -15.47 -22.57
CA ASP A 396 7.36 -14.59 -22.10
C ASP A 396 7.40 -14.43 -20.57
N GLY A 397 6.56 -15.20 -19.86
CA GLY A 397 6.47 -15.18 -18.41
C GLY A 397 5.53 -14.11 -17.84
N GLU A 398 4.87 -13.29 -18.67
CA GLU A 398 3.95 -12.25 -18.20
C GLU A 398 2.71 -12.84 -17.54
N ILE A 399 2.33 -12.27 -16.41
CA ILE A 399 1.10 -12.60 -15.70
C ILE A 399 -0.07 -11.94 -16.42
N LEU A 400 -1.03 -12.74 -16.85
CA LEU A 400 -2.27 -12.29 -17.50
C LEU A 400 -3.45 -12.56 -16.56
N VAL A 401 -4.34 -11.58 -16.43
CA VAL A 401 -5.48 -11.64 -15.52
C VAL A 401 -6.78 -11.46 -16.30
N LYS A 402 -7.80 -12.26 -15.93
CA LYS A 402 -9.17 -12.12 -16.44
C LYS A 402 -10.14 -12.31 -15.27
N GLY A 403 -11.15 -11.46 -15.19
CA GLY A 403 -12.16 -11.54 -14.15
C GLY A 403 -13.00 -10.28 -14.06
N PRO A 404 -14.07 -10.31 -13.25
CA PRO A 404 -14.94 -9.16 -13.04
C PRO A 404 -14.24 -7.99 -12.34
N ASN A 405 -13.09 -8.24 -11.71
CA ASN A 405 -12.26 -7.25 -11.04
C ASN A 405 -11.38 -6.42 -11.99
N VAL A 406 -11.30 -6.79 -13.28
CA VAL A 406 -10.49 -6.04 -14.26
C VAL A 406 -11.19 -4.73 -14.62
N MET A 407 -10.44 -3.64 -14.65
CA MET A 407 -10.91 -2.29 -14.98
C MET A 407 -11.66 -2.21 -16.32
N GLN A 408 -12.47 -1.18 -16.47
CA GLN A 408 -13.10 -0.87 -17.76
C GLN A 408 -12.08 -0.37 -18.80
N GLY A 409 -11.02 0.30 -18.36
CA GLY A 409 -9.94 0.81 -19.21
C GLY A 409 -9.30 2.07 -18.63
N TYR A 410 -8.46 2.73 -19.43
CA TYR A 410 -7.87 4.03 -19.09
C TYR A 410 -8.72 5.18 -19.63
N TYR A 411 -9.03 6.13 -18.77
CA TYR A 411 -9.89 7.27 -19.08
C TYR A 411 -9.29 8.13 -20.20
N LYS A 412 -10.06 8.35 -21.28
CA LYS A 412 -9.66 9.04 -22.53
C LYS A 412 -8.47 8.43 -23.27
N GLU A 413 -8.09 7.18 -22.97
CA GLU A 413 -6.94 6.49 -23.55
C GLU A 413 -7.33 5.12 -24.12
N PRO A 414 -8.18 5.07 -25.18
CA PRO A 414 -8.67 3.80 -25.72
C PRO A 414 -7.57 2.96 -26.38
N GLU A 415 -6.57 3.59 -27.00
CA GLU A 415 -5.43 2.89 -27.61
C GLU A 415 -4.58 2.21 -26.54
N MET A 416 -4.23 2.93 -25.47
CA MET A 416 -3.50 2.37 -24.34
C MET A 416 -4.29 1.24 -23.66
N THR A 417 -5.62 1.36 -23.59
CA THR A 417 -6.49 0.29 -23.08
C THR A 417 -6.38 -0.96 -23.94
N ALA A 418 -6.43 -0.81 -25.28
CA ALA A 418 -6.31 -1.92 -26.20
C ALA A 418 -4.92 -2.59 -26.20
N GLU A 419 -3.87 -1.84 -25.82
CA GLU A 419 -2.52 -2.39 -25.64
C GLU A 419 -2.42 -3.35 -24.45
N VAL A 420 -3.20 -3.12 -23.38
CA VAL A 420 -3.11 -3.90 -22.14
C VAL A 420 -4.28 -4.87 -21.94
N ILE A 421 -5.42 -4.68 -22.61
CA ILE A 421 -6.54 -5.64 -22.56
C ILE A 421 -6.71 -6.27 -23.94
N LYS A 422 -6.28 -7.54 -24.07
CA LYS A 422 -6.31 -8.28 -25.34
C LYS A 422 -7.09 -9.58 -25.19
N ASN A 423 -8.09 -9.78 -26.03
CA ASN A 423 -8.94 -10.99 -25.99
C ASN A 423 -9.54 -11.27 -24.59
N GLY A 424 -9.91 -10.21 -23.85
CA GLY A 424 -10.47 -10.30 -22.52
C GLY A 424 -9.44 -10.58 -21.40
N TRP A 425 -8.13 -10.57 -21.71
CA TRP A 425 -7.06 -10.73 -20.75
C TRP A 425 -6.31 -9.41 -20.53
N PHE A 426 -6.19 -9.02 -19.28
CA PHE A 426 -5.37 -7.89 -18.88
C PHE A 426 -3.90 -8.31 -18.75
N HIS A 427 -3.02 -7.63 -19.46
CA HIS A 427 -1.57 -7.78 -19.45
C HIS A 427 -0.98 -6.92 -18.34
N THR A 428 -0.53 -7.56 -17.25
CA THR A 428 -0.14 -6.84 -16.02
C THR A 428 1.19 -6.11 -16.14
N GLY A 429 2.05 -6.57 -17.04
CA GLY A 429 3.45 -6.14 -17.11
C GLY A 429 4.33 -6.72 -16.00
N ASP A 430 3.82 -7.57 -15.15
CA ASP A 430 4.57 -8.31 -14.13
C ASP A 430 4.88 -9.72 -14.62
N ILE A 431 6.05 -10.25 -14.27
CA ILE A 431 6.53 -11.59 -14.61
C ILE A 431 6.38 -12.51 -13.40
N GLY A 432 5.93 -13.73 -13.63
CA GLY A 432 5.73 -14.67 -12.54
C GLY A 432 5.56 -16.12 -12.96
N VAL A 433 5.36 -16.97 -11.97
CA VAL A 433 5.12 -18.41 -12.14
C VAL A 433 3.93 -18.84 -11.29
N LEU A 434 3.19 -19.83 -11.77
CA LEU A 434 2.11 -20.51 -11.05
C LEU A 434 2.58 -21.88 -10.57
N ASP A 435 2.33 -22.16 -9.29
CA ASP A 435 2.42 -23.50 -8.70
C ASP A 435 1.02 -23.90 -8.22
N GLY A 436 0.30 -24.63 -9.06
CA GLY A 436 -1.14 -24.83 -8.90
C GLY A 436 -1.90 -23.50 -8.93
N ARG A 437 -2.53 -23.14 -7.82
CA ARG A 437 -3.23 -21.85 -7.67
C ARG A 437 -2.40 -20.75 -7.00
N TYR A 438 -1.15 -21.05 -6.60
CA TYR A 438 -0.27 -20.09 -5.94
C TYR A 438 0.55 -19.32 -6.98
N LEU A 439 0.56 -18.01 -6.84
CA LEU A 439 1.33 -17.13 -7.71
C LEU A 439 2.60 -16.68 -6.98
N LYS A 440 3.71 -16.71 -7.71
CA LYS A 440 4.97 -16.11 -7.31
C LYS A 440 5.37 -15.08 -8.35
N ILE A 441 5.58 -13.83 -7.93
CA ILE A 441 6.10 -12.77 -8.80
C ILE A 441 7.63 -12.87 -8.78
N THR A 442 8.22 -12.74 -9.94
CA THR A 442 9.68 -12.81 -10.09
C THR A 442 10.27 -11.47 -10.47
N ASP A 443 9.61 -10.67 -11.33
CA ASP A 443 10.07 -9.34 -11.70
C ASP A 443 8.97 -8.51 -12.42
N ARG A 444 9.36 -7.32 -12.90
CA ARG A 444 8.60 -6.48 -13.80
C ARG A 444 9.17 -6.49 -15.21
N LYS A 445 8.34 -6.80 -16.21
CA LYS A 445 8.73 -6.93 -17.61
C LYS A 445 9.48 -5.70 -18.16
N LYS A 446 9.02 -4.49 -17.79
CA LYS A 446 9.62 -3.21 -18.25
C LYS A 446 10.87 -2.82 -17.48
N GLU A 447 11.16 -3.45 -16.35
CA GLU A 447 12.33 -3.18 -15.53
C GLU A 447 13.47 -4.15 -15.79
N MET A 448 13.15 -5.34 -16.33
CA MET A 448 14.15 -6.30 -16.77
C MET A 448 14.99 -5.70 -17.92
N PHE A 449 16.29 -5.89 -17.83
CA PHE A 449 17.22 -5.45 -18.86
C PHE A 449 18.18 -6.56 -19.28
N LYS A 450 18.82 -6.38 -20.44
CA LYS A 450 19.89 -7.26 -20.91
C LYS A 450 21.23 -6.61 -20.67
N THR A 451 22.22 -7.41 -20.25
CA THR A 451 23.63 -7.01 -20.31
C THR A 451 24.13 -7.09 -21.75
N SER A 452 25.28 -6.49 -22.05
CA SER A 452 25.93 -6.58 -23.36
C SER A 452 26.22 -8.04 -23.79
N GLY A 453 26.38 -8.94 -22.84
CA GLY A 453 26.50 -10.40 -23.06
C GLY A 453 25.17 -11.10 -23.33
N GLY A 454 24.04 -10.38 -23.47
CA GLY A 454 22.72 -10.92 -23.80
C GLY A 454 22.01 -11.63 -22.64
N LYS A 455 22.53 -11.54 -21.40
CA LYS A 455 21.90 -12.14 -20.20
C LYS A 455 20.84 -11.20 -19.65
N TYR A 456 19.66 -11.75 -19.37
CA TYR A 456 18.59 -11.02 -18.68
C TYR A 456 18.92 -10.85 -17.20
N ILE A 457 18.68 -9.66 -16.70
CA ILE A 457 18.78 -9.30 -15.30
C ILE A 457 17.38 -8.97 -14.80
N ALA A 458 17.05 -9.49 -13.63
CA ALA A 458 15.83 -9.27 -12.87
C ALA A 458 16.12 -8.32 -11.69
N PRO A 459 16.14 -6.99 -11.89
CA PRO A 459 16.67 -6.06 -10.91
C PRO A 459 15.86 -6.06 -9.61
N GLN A 460 14.54 -6.22 -9.68
CA GLN A 460 13.68 -6.15 -8.52
C GLN A 460 13.93 -7.29 -7.52
N ALA A 461 14.20 -8.51 -8.03
CA ALA A 461 14.56 -9.65 -7.18
C ALA A 461 15.87 -9.40 -6.44
N MET A 462 16.86 -8.81 -7.12
CA MET A 462 18.14 -8.42 -6.52
C MET A 462 17.93 -7.33 -5.47
N GLU A 463 17.28 -6.23 -5.85
CA GLU A 463 17.01 -5.07 -4.98
C GLU A 463 16.31 -5.48 -3.68
N ASN A 464 15.32 -6.35 -3.77
CA ASN A 464 14.62 -6.87 -2.60
C ASN A 464 15.53 -7.73 -1.71
N LYS A 465 16.43 -8.51 -2.30
CA LYS A 465 17.36 -9.34 -1.54
C LYS A 465 18.42 -8.52 -0.83
N PHE A 466 19.01 -7.54 -1.51
CA PHE A 466 20.02 -6.65 -0.92
C PHE A 466 19.47 -5.77 0.21
N LYS A 467 18.20 -5.35 0.15
CA LYS A 467 17.50 -4.64 1.23
C LYS A 467 17.26 -5.47 2.50
N GLU A 468 17.60 -6.75 2.50
CA GLU A 468 17.67 -7.52 3.75
C GLU A 468 18.84 -7.10 4.66
N SER A 469 19.83 -6.37 4.12
CA SER A 469 20.92 -5.78 4.91
C SER A 469 20.39 -4.63 5.77
N PRO A 470 20.73 -4.59 7.08
CA PRO A 470 20.32 -3.51 7.97
C PRO A 470 20.98 -2.15 7.67
N ILE A 471 22.01 -2.13 6.81
CA ILE A 471 22.72 -0.91 6.41
C ILE A 471 22.36 -0.43 5.00
N ILE A 472 21.48 -1.13 4.28
CA ILE A 472 20.98 -0.74 2.96
C ILE A 472 19.52 -0.32 3.08
N GLU A 473 19.23 0.96 2.85
CA GLU A 473 17.87 1.47 2.87
C GLU A 473 17.16 1.32 1.52
N GLN A 474 17.85 1.75 0.46
CA GLN A 474 17.38 1.65 -0.91
C GLN A 474 18.54 1.23 -1.81
N LEU A 475 18.21 0.56 -2.91
CA LEU A 475 19.19 0.14 -3.89
C LEU A 475 18.52 0.07 -5.25
N ILE A 476 19.20 0.54 -6.29
CA ILE A 476 18.81 0.35 -7.68
C ILE A 476 19.90 -0.41 -8.42
N VAL A 477 19.52 -1.51 -9.05
CA VAL A 477 20.42 -2.30 -9.91
C VAL A 477 20.38 -1.71 -11.32
N VAL A 478 21.56 -1.40 -11.85
CA VAL A 478 21.77 -0.79 -13.17
C VAL A 478 22.70 -1.67 -14.02
N GLY A 479 22.78 -1.43 -15.34
CA GLY A 479 23.69 -2.19 -16.21
C GLY A 479 23.07 -2.64 -17.53
N ALA A 480 22.00 -1.99 -17.98
CA ALA A 480 21.47 -2.20 -19.32
C ALA A 480 22.56 -1.94 -20.37
N ASP A 481 22.76 -2.92 -21.29
CA ASP A 481 23.80 -2.88 -22.33
C ASP A 481 25.25 -2.77 -21.80
N ARG A 482 25.49 -3.01 -20.51
CA ARG A 482 26.82 -3.04 -19.87
C ARG A 482 27.28 -4.48 -19.64
N ASN A 483 28.59 -4.64 -19.39
CA ASN A 483 29.19 -5.95 -19.21
C ASN A 483 28.77 -6.70 -17.95
N TYR A 484 28.28 -5.98 -16.93
CA TYR A 484 27.88 -6.52 -15.64
C TYR A 484 26.86 -5.59 -14.95
N PRO A 485 26.07 -6.11 -14.01
CA PRO A 485 25.24 -5.28 -13.14
C PRO A 485 26.08 -4.46 -12.17
N GLY A 486 25.74 -3.18 -12.03
CA GLY A 486 26.20 -2.30 -10.97
C GLY A 486 25.04 -1.87 -10.09
N ALA A 487 25.31 -1.13 -9.00
CA ALA A 487 24.28 -0.58 -8.14
C ALA A 487 24.59 0.80 -7.61
N LEU A 488 23.56 1.62 -7.47
CA LEU A 488 23.56 2.77 -6.58
C LEU A 488 22.87 2.37 -5.28
N ILE A 489 23.51 2.60 -4.15
CA ILE A 489 23.03 2.20 -2.83
C ILE A 489 22.82 3.45 -1.97
N VAL A 490 21.60 3.61 -1.46
CA VAL A 490 21.31 4.57 -0.39
C VAL A 490 21.47 3.82 0.93
N PRO A 491 22.43 4.21 1.77
CA PRO A 491 22.62 3.62 3.08
C PRO A 491 21.42 3.85 4.00
N SER A 492 21.16 2.91 4.90
CA SER A 492 20.38 3.19 6.10
C SER A 492 21.25 4.00 7.06
N PHE A 493 21.13 5.33 7.05
CA PHE A 493 21.97 6.18 7.86
C PHE A 493 21.83 5.90 9.37
N ASP A 494 20.64 5.53 9.83
CA ASP A 494 20.43 5.11 11.22
C ASP A 494 21.20 3.81 11.53
N GLY A 495 21.16 2.84 10.63
CA GLY A 495 21.93 1.60 10.73
C GLY A 495 23.42 1.84 10.70
N LEU A 496 23.89 2.77 9.85
CA LEU A 496 25.30 3.14 9.78
C LEU A 496 25.79 3.88 11.01
N LYS A 497 25.00 4.80 11.57
CA LYS A 497 25.32 5.51 12.82
C LYS A 497 25.56 4.51 13.95
N GLU A 498 24.71 3.48 14.04
CA GLU A 498 24.87 2.41 15.03
C GLU A 498 26.11 1.55 14.74
N PHE A 499 26.41 1.25 13.47
CA PHE A 499 27.63 0.56 13.07
C PHE A 499 28.89 1.37 13.44
N CYS A 500 28.91 2.66 13.12
CA CYS A 500 30.03 3.56 13.44
C CYS A 500 30.25 3.65 14.95
N LYS A 501 29.17 3.80 15.73
CA LYS A 501 29.23 3.81 17.20
C LYS A 501 29.86 2.55 17.79
N ARG A 502 29.53 1.36 17.25
CA ARG A 502 30.09 0.08 17.72
C ARG A 502 31.54 -0.15 17.34
N ASN A 503 32.00 0.53 16.29
CA ASN A 503 33.37 0.35 15.76
C ASN A 503 34.25 1.55 16.03
N ASP A 504 33.83 2.49 16.90
CA ASP A 504 34.53 3.71 17.27
C ASP A 504 34.96 4.55 16.04
N ILE A 505 34.09 4.64 15.04
CA ILE A 505 34.31 5.42 13.83
C ILE A 505 33.77 6.84 14.05
N ALA A 506 34.66 7.84 14.02
CA ALA A 506 34.30 9.25 14.08
C ALA A 506 33.91 9.76 12.67
N TYR A 507 32.90 10.60 12.59
CA TYR A 507 32.45 11.30 11.40
C TYR A 507 31.71 12.58 11.79
N THR A 508 31.64 13.56 10.89
CA THR A 508 30.90 14.81 11.11
C THR A 508 29.67 14.93 10.23
N THR A 509 29.70 14.33 9.05
CA THR A 509 28.60 14.33 8.07
C THR A 509 28.35 12.94 7.52
N ASP A 510 27.13 12.71 6.99
CA ASP A 510 26.77 11.46 6.33
C ASP A 510 27.68 11.19 5.10
N ALA A 511 28.07 12.25 4.37
CA ALA A 511 29.01 12.16 3.26
C ALA A 511 30.41 11.67 3.70
N GLU A 512 30.92 12.18 4.82
CA GLU A 512 32.20 11.72 5.39
C GLU A 512 32.09 10.27 5.90
N MET A 513 30.96 9.94 6.54
CA MET A 513 30.69 8.59 7.05
C MET A 513 30.78 7.52 5.96
N ILE A 514 30.16 7.75 4.80
CA ILE A 514 30.17 6.78 3.70
C ILE A 514 31.54 6.67 3.00
N GLN A 515 32.43 7.65 3.13
CA GLN A 515 33.80 7.61 2.58
C GLN A 515 34.79 6.89 3.50
N ASN A 516 34.39 6.58 4.74
CA ASN A 516 35.26 5.89 5.67
C ASN A 516 35.59 4.46 5.19
N GLU A 517 36.85 4.08 5.20
CA GLU A 517 37.33 2.77 4.70
C GLU A 517 36.62 1.60 5.35
N LYS A 518 36.38 1.60 6.66
CA LYS A 518 35.67 0.52 7.38
C LYS A 518 34.20 0.44 6.97
N VAL A 519 33.59 1.58 6.63
CA VAL A 519 32.22 1.63 6.13
C VAL A 519 32.17 1.06 4.71
N GLN A 520 33.10 1.44 3.85
CA GLN A 520 33.23 0.91 2.49
C GLN A 520 33.48 -0.61 2.50
N GLU A 521 34.36 -1.08 3.35
CA GLU A 521 34.63 -2.52 3.56
C GLU A 521 33.38 -3.25 4.04
N LYS A 522 32.60 -2.65 4.95
CA LYS A 522 31.36 -3.23 5.43
C LYS A 522 30.35 -3.41 4.29
N PHE A 523 30.17 -2.42 3.41
CA PHE A 523 29.31 -2.54 2.25
C PHE A 523 29.82 -3.55 1.23
N LEU A 524 31.13 -3.61 1.00
CA LEU A 524 31.72 -4.62 0.12
C LEU A 524 31.38 -6.04 0.60
N ASN A 525 31.57 -6.30 1.90
CA ASN A 525 31.24 -7.60 2.51
C ASN A 525 29.73 -7.93 2.40
N GLU A 526 28.85 -6.92 2.58
CA GLU A 526 27.40 -7.10 2.39
C GLU A 526 27.09 -7.47 0.93
N VAL A 527 27.67 -6.74 -0.03
CA VAL A 527 27.45 -7.00 -1.45
C VAL A 527 27.94 -8.40 -1.83
N GLU A 528 29.12 -8.80 -1.37
CA GLU A 528 29.63 -10.15 -1.60
C GLU A 528 28.75 -11.23 -0.97
N GLN A 529 28.27 -11.02 0.24
CA GLN A 529 27.37 -11.95 0.92
C GLN A 529 26.04 -12.14 0.17
N PHE A 530 25.42 -11.04 -0.28
CA PHE A 530 24.14 -11.13 -0.99
C PHE A 530 24.31 -11.58 -2.45
N ASN A 531 25.43 -11.32 -3.09
CA ASN A 531 25.76 -11.85 -4.42
C ASN A 531 25.73 -13.39 -4.49
N GLN A 532 25.97 -14.08 -3.38
CA GLN A 532 25.94 -15.57 -3.33
C GLN A 532 24.56 -16.16 -3.64
N PHE A 533 23.49 -15.35 -3.54
CA PHE A 533 22.12 -15.78 -3.87
C PHE A 533 21.80 -15.71 -5.36
N PHE A 534 22.71 -15.18 -6.19
CA PHE A 534 22.50 -14.90 -7.61
C PHE A 534 23.54 -15.58 -8.49
N GLY A 535 23.16 -15.84 -9.74
CA GLY A 535 24.08 -16.37 -10.74
C GLY A 535 25.21 -15.37 -11.04
N ASN A 536 26.36 -15.87 -11.50
CA ASN A 536 27.55 -15.05 -11.73
C ASN A 536 27.30 -13.81 -12.63
N TRP A 537 26.35 -13.91 -13.57
CA TRP A 537 26.00 -12.82 -14.49
C TRP A 537 25.04 -11.81 -13.89
N GLU A 538 24.37 -12.14 -12.78
CA GLU A 538 23.46 -11.26 -12.03
C GLU A 538 24.17 -10.52 -10.89
N GLN A 539 25.37 -10.94 -10.52
CA GLN A 539 26.09 -10.39 -9.38
C GLN A 539 26.48 -8.91 -9.61
N ILE A 540 26.22 -8.08 -8.62
CA ILE A 540 26.68 -6.69 -8.58
C ILE A 540 28.21 -6.70 -8.49
N LYS A 541 28.89 -6.18 -9.51
CA LYS A 541 30.36 -6.12 -9.57
C LYS A 541 30.92 -4.80 -9.08
N ARG A 542 30.13 -3.73 -9.16
CA ARG A 542 30.49 -2.39 -8.67
C ARG A 542 29.28 -1.70 -8.08
N PHE A 543 29.50 -0.90 -7.08
CA PHE A 543 28.45 -0.10 -6.47
C PHE A 543 29.00 1.27 -6.06
N GLU A 544 28.13 2.22 -5.87
CA GLU A 544 28.41 3.53 -5.32
C GLU A 544 27.42 3.83 -4.18
N LEU A 545 27.96 4.35 -3.06
CA LEU A 545 27.15 4.80 -1.93
C LEU A 545 26.71 6.25 -2.16
N LEU A 546 25.44 6.51 -1.96
CA LEU A 546 24.87 7.85 -2.04
C LEU A 546 24.81 8.47 -0.64
N ASP A 547 25.10 9.76 -0.56
CA ASP A 547 25.09 10.55 0.66
C ASP A 547 23.71 11.17 0.98
N THR A 548 22.75 10.94 0.10
CA THR A 548 21.39 11.49 0.21
C THR A 548 20.34 10.39 0.14
N SER A 549 19.31 10.49 1.00
CA SER A 549 18.16 9.59 0.97
C SER A 549 17.23 9.94 -0.18
N TRP A 550 16.64 8.92 -0.81
CA TRP A 550 15.57 9.10 -1.81
C TRP A 550 14.23 9.35 -1.13
N GLY A 551 13.44 10.26 -1.72
CA GLY A 551 12.16 10.67 -1.18
C GLY A 551 11.08 10.90 -2.24
N ILE A 552 9.85 11.12 -1.78
CA ILE A 552 8.71 11.50 -2.63
C ILE A 552 8.91 12.94 -3.11
N GLU A 553 9.30 13.84 -2.21
CA GLU A 553 9.49 15.27 -2.50
C GLU A 553 10.70 15.52 -3.41
N THR A 554 11.75 14.72 -3.25
CA THR A 554 12.96 14.77 -4.08
C THR A 554 12.78 14.07 -5.42
N GLY A 555 11.69 13.34 -5.60
CA GLY A 555 11.20 12.80 -6.87
C GLY A 555 11.60 11.36 -7.17
N GLU A 556 12.47 10.73 -6.40
CA GLU A 556 12.92 9.35 -6.66
C GLU A 556 11.90 8.28 -6.31
N LEU A 557 10.97 8.58 -5.39
CA LEU A 557 9.95 7.65 -4.95
C LEU A 557 8.55 8.07 -5.40
N THR A 558 7.69 7.08 -5.61
CA THR A 558 6.24 7.30 -5.74
C THR A 558 5.64 7.53 -4.35
N PRO A 559 4.39 8.06 -4.25
CA PRO A 559 3.65 8.13 -2.98
C PRO A 559 3.53 6.77 -2.26
N THR A 560 3.62 5.66 -2.97
CA THR A 560 3.64 4.30 -2.43
C THR A 560 5.05 3.77 -2.15
N MET A 561 6.06 4.66 -2.09
CA MET A 561 7.47 4.35 -1.78
C MET A 561 8.15 3.41 -2.80
N LYS A 562 7.66 3.34 -4.03
CA LYS A 562 8.31 2.60 -5.14
C LYS A 562 9.32 3.48 -5.85
N LEU A 563 10.43 2.88 -6.31
CA LEU A 563 11.46 3.58 -7.07
C LEU A 563 10.92 4.08 -8.42
N LYS A 564 11.14 5.36 -8.70
CA LYS A 564 10.95 5.94 -10.03
C LYS A 564 12.25 5.77 -10.83
N ARG A 565 12.48 4.56 -11.31
CA ARG A 565 13.74 4.15 -11.96
C ARG A 565 14.24 5.16 -13.02
N LYS A 566 13.34 5.65 -13.89
CA LYS A 566 13.68 6.62 -14.92
C LYS A 566 14.24 7.92 -14.32
N VAL A 567 13.58 8.46 -13.31
CA VAL A 567 14.01 9.69 -12.61
C VAL A 567 15.37 9.49 -11.95
N ILE A 568 15.57 8.35 -11.29
CA ILE A 568 16.85 8.02 -10.65
C ILE A 568 17.96 7.92 -11.69
N MET A 569 17.71 7.21 -12.81
CA MET A 569 18.70 7.06 -13.89
C MET A 569 19.08 8.40 -14.55
N GLU A 570 18.12 9.31 -14.71
CA GLU A 570 18.36 10.65 -15.24
C GLU A 570 19.15 11.53 -14.24
N LYS A 571 18.72 11.51 -12.96
CA LYS A 571 19.30 12.35 -11.91
C LYS A 571 20.74 11.95 -11.53
N TYR A 572 21.04 10.66 -11.57
CA TYR A 572 22.32 10.09 -11.18
C TYR A 572 23.12 9.52 -12.38
N ALA A 573 22.86 10.01 -13.60
CA ALA A 573 23.46 9.49 -14.83
C ALA A 573 25.00 9.45 -14.77
N ASP A 574 25.64 10.51 -14.31
CA ASP A 574 27.12 10.61 -14.19
C ASP A 574 27.68 9.56 -13.21
N ARG A 575 26.97 9.32 -12.09
CA ARG A 575 27.37 8.32 -11.09
C ARG A 575 27.20 6.90 -11.63
N VAL A 576 26.15 6.65 -12.40
CA VAL A 576 25.96 5.36 -13.07
C VAL A 576 27.08 5.12 -14.09
N GLU A 577 27.44 6.12 -14.90
CA GLU A 577 28.55 6.00 -15.86
C GLU A 577 29.88 5.71 -15.17
N ALA A 578 30.15 6.34 -14.03
CA ALA A 578 31.37 6.13 -13.26
C ALA A 578 31.57 4.66 -12.83
N LEU A 579 30.49 3.88 -12.66
CA LEU A 579 30.58 2.45 -12.35
C LEU A 579 31.24 1.62 -13.48
N TYR A 580 31.27 2.13 -14.72
CA TYR A 580 31.72 1.41 -15.90
C TYR A 580 32.97 2.00 -16.58
N THR A 581 33.46 3.14 -16.10
CA THR A 581 34.58 3.88 -16.72
C THR A 581 35.98 3.45 -16.26
N LYS A 582 36.15 2.28 -15.61
CA LYS A 582 37.47 1.72 -15.29
C LYS A 582 37.52 0.21 -15.38
#